data_e96bc06f3ecc156a8411c025bebf51d2
#
_entry.id   e96bc06f3ecc156a8411c025bebf51d2
#
_cell.length_a   1.000
_cell.length_b   1.000
_cell.length_c   1.000
_cell.angle_alpha   90.00
_cell.angle_beta   90.00
_cell.angle_gamma   90.00
#
_symmetry.space_group_name_H-M   'P 1'
#
loop_
_entity.id
_entity.type
_entity.pdbx_description
1 polymer ?
#
loop_
_entity_poly.entity_id
_entity_poly.type
_entity_poly.pdbx_seq_one_letter_code
_entity_poly.pdbx_strand_id
1 'polypeptide(L)'
;IYRLNTEGIKQKACNGYAEISAHANVRTSSGSTLNDRYYRMVTSDKELDEAALIADIEKFAERLMEVKQATPLNDFYIGPMLFEGDAVAKAVANYIYPIIVSYRSVQENSSMGSLVWGKRIIDKKLSLTQRGDLANYKGMGLLGYYQNDADGLKPQANLPIIKNGILEHLICGRTPSINCMETTANDRFYTDPTNVIGTDAVPGVVALTGTGSMSMNKMKQAFLKEAKAQGLTTAYIVREPAGFSSCLYKVDVKTGAEQMVLVQDIPQLGKSDFMHILGTSSDENVLNTVRKAVGTTVIAPRAMIVESIEKYLKKPKTDKPFPVENPLEK
;
A
#
# COMPACT_ATOMS: atom_id res chain seq x y z
N ILE A 1 2.26 -0.26 27.76
CA ILE A 1 0.98 0.25 28.29
C ILE A 1 0.43 -0.79 29.23
N TYR A 2 0.06 -0.38 30.45
CA TYR A 2 -0.72 -1.16 31.39
C TYR A 2 -2.10 -0.57 31.51
N ARG A 3 -3.13 -1.41 31.43
CA ARG A 3 -4.52 -0.99 31.55
C ARG A 3 -5.26 -1.84 32.57
N LEU A 4 -6.04 -1.16 33.38
CA LEU A 4 -6.98 -1.73 34.33
C LEU A 4 -8.31 -1.01 34.11
N ASN A 5 -9.41 -1.73 34.11
CA ASN A 5 -10.74 -1.11 34.10
C ASN A 5 -11.67 -1.74 35.15
N THR A 6 -12.79 -1.11 35.36
CA THR A 6 -13.83 -1.56 36.32
C THR A 6 -14.53 -2.85 35.89
N GLU A 7 -14.38 -3.26 34.65
CA GLU A 7 -14.91 -4.52 34.10
C GLU A 7 -13.96 -5.69 34.34
N GLY A 8 -12.88 -5.49 35.12
CA GLY A 8 -11.93 -6.53 35.51
C GLY A 8 -10.84 -6.81 34.47
N ILE A 9 -10.74 -6.01 33.42
CA ILE A 9 -9.69 -6.16 32.40
C ILE A 9 -8.36 -5.70 32.98
N LYS A 10 -7.37 -6.59 32.94
CA LYS A 10 -5.98 -6.32 33.25
C LYS A 10 -5.14 -6.60 32.00
N GLN A 11 -4.63 -5.56 31.36
CA GLN A 11 -3.89 -5.68 30.11
C GLN A 11 -2.49 -5.07 30.24
N LYS A 12 -1.50 -5.81 29.74
CA LYS A 12 -0.16 -5.29 29.44
C LYS A 12 0.05 -5.41 27.94
N ALA A 13 0.10 -4.29 27.24
CA ALA A 13 0.43 -4.25 25.82
C ALA A 13 1.81 -3.65 25.63
N CYS A 14 2.65 -4.32 24.88
CA CYS A 14 3.93 -3.82 24.41
C CYS A 14 3.98 -4.05 22.91
N ASN A 15 3.83 -2.99 22.13
CA ASN A 15 3.96 -3.02 20.69
C ASN A 15 5.18 -2.21 20.32
N GLY A 16 6.12 -2.83 19.67
CA GLY A 16 7.31 -2.18 19.15
C GLY A 16 7.60 -2.71 17.75
N TYR A 17 8.28 -1.90 16.98
CA TYR A 17 8.84 -2.31 15.70
C TYR A 17 10.16 -1.57 15.48
N ALA A 18 11.00 -2.10 14.62
CA ALA A 18 12.17 -1.41 14.12
C ALA A 18 12.04 -1.20 12.62
N GLU A 19 12.52 -0.05 12.15
CA GLU A 19 12.66 0.25 10.73
C GLU A 19 14.13 0.41 10.41
N ILE A 20 14.59 -0.31 9.40
CA ILE A 20 15.88 -0.12 8.76
C ILE A 20 15.61 0.55 7.43
N SER A 21 16.28 1.66 7.15
CA SER A 21 16.11 2.36 5.88
C SER A 21 17.44 2.84 5.31
N ALA A 22 17.52 2.82 3.98
CA ALA A 22 18.59 3.43 3.21
C ALA A 22 17.99 4.43 2.22
N HIS A 23 18.60 5.60 2.10
CA HIS A 23 18.17 6.66 1.19
C HIS A 23 19.30 6.98 0.23
N ALA A 24 18.95 7.19 -1.04
CA ALA A 24 19.91 7.57 -2.05
C ALA A 24 19.33 8.67 -2.96
N ASN A 25 20.22 9.58 -3.38
CA ASN A 25 19.95 10.57 -4.40
C ASN A 25 20.69 10.15 -5.66
N VAL A 26 19.97 9.98 -6.76
CA VAL A 26 20.54 9.58 -8.05
C VAL A 26 20.40 10.72 -9.03
N ARG A 27 21.53 11.15 -9.60
CA ARG A 27 21.51 12.05 -10.75
C ARG A 27 21.46 11.21 -12.02
N THR A 28 20.37 11.32 -12.76
CA THR A 28 20.15 10.58 -14.00
C THR A 28 21.02 11.14 -15.13
N SER A 29 21.21 10.35 -16.17
CA SER A 29 21.91 10.80 -17.40
C SER A 29 21.18 11.97 -18.09
N SER A 30 19.88 12.12 -17.86
CA SER A 30 19.08 13.25 -18.36
C SER A 30 19.18 14.52 -17.51
N GLY A 31 19.95 14.51 -16.40
CA GLY A 31 20.17 15.65 -15.54
C GLY A 31 19.10 15.90 -14.47
N SER A 32 18.18 14.98 -14.27
CA SER A 32 17.22 15.03 -13.17
C SER A 32 17.80 14.38 -11.91
N THR A 33 17.51 14.92 -10.73
CA THR A 33 17.80 14.27 -9.44
C THR A 33 16.59 13.53 -8.95
N LEU A 34 16.74 12.25 -8.66
CA LEU A 34 15.70 11.38 -8.13
C LEU A 34 16.13 10.88 -6.76
N ASN A 35 15.16 10.83 -5.85
CA ASN A 35 15.34 10.23 -4.54
C ASN A 35 14.79 8.80 -4.59
N ASP A 36 15.55 7.84 -4.11
CA ASP A 36 15.08 6.47 -3.93
C ASP A 36 15.32 6.02 -2.50
N ARG A 37 14.51 5.08 -2.03
CA ARG A 37 14.54 4.59 -0.66
C ARG A 37 14.33 3.09 -0.65
N TYR A 38 15.14 2.42 0.17
CA TYR A 38 14.86 1.09 0.69
C TYR A 38 14.40 1.19 2.14
N TYR A 39 13.43 0.40 2.55
CA TYR A 39 13.05 0.27 3.95
C TYR A 39 12.57 -1.15 4.28
N ARG A 40 12.82 -1.59 5.51
CA ARG A 40 12.31 -2.85 6.04
C ARG A 40 11.81 -2.63 7.46
N MET A 41 10.58 -3.07 7.73
CA MET A 41 9.99 -3.05 9.07
C MET A 41 9.95 -4.46 9.63
N VAL A 42 10.34 -4.60 10.90
CA VAL A 42 10.34 -5.87 11.62
C VAL A 42 9.68 -5.70 12.98
N THR A 43 9.01 -6.74 13.47
CA THR A 43 8.37 -6.77 14.79
C THR A 43 9.28 -7.31 15.87
N SER A 44 10.39 -7.94 15.48
CA SER A 44 11.39 -8.54 16.36
C SER A 44 12.76 -8.53 15.70
N ASP A 45 13.80 -8.45 16.53
CA ASP A 45 15.21 -8.64 16.12
C ASP A 45 15.48 -9.99 15.46
N LYS A 46 14.69 -11.01 15.82
CA LYS A 46 14.77 -12.36 15.21
C LYS A 46 14.39 -12.39 13.73
N GLU A 47 13.69 -11.36 13.24
CA GLU A 47 13.36 -11.22 11.83
C GLU A 47 14.47 -10.52 11.03
N LEU A 48 15.53 -10.05 11.72
CA LEU A 48 16.71 -9.45 11.10
C LEU A 48 17.70 -10.53 10.71
N ASP A 49 17.81 -10.77 9.42
CA ASP A 49 18.82 -11.63 8.82
C ASP A 49 19.84 -10.73 8.10
N GLU A 50 21.07 -10.74 8.57
CA GLU A 50 22.16 -9.91 8.02
C GLU A 50 22.42 -10.22 6.54
N ALA A 51 22.43 -11.50 6.17
CA ALA A 51 22.66 -11.89 4.78
C ALA A 51 21.52 -11.41 3.86
N ALA A 52 20.27 -11.49 4.32
CA ALA A 52 19.13 -10.98 3.60
C ALA A 52 19.16 -9.43 3.47
N LEU A 53 19.60 -8.72 4.51
CA LEU A 53 19.76 -7.26 4.47
C LEU A 53 20.86 -6.85 3.48
N ILE A 54 22.01 -7.53 3.49
CA ILE A 54 23.08 -7.28 2.52
C ILE A 54 22.56 -7.48 1.09
N ALA A 55 21.89 -8.61 0.83
CA ALA A 55 21.32 -8.89 -0.49
C ALA A 55 20.26 -7.85 -0.92
N ASP A 56 19.47 -7.32 0.01
CA ASP A 56 18.51 -6.26 -0.30
C ASP A 56 19.22 -4.93 -0.61
N ILE A 57 20.30 -4.58 0.08
CA ILE A 57 21.11 -3.38 -0.21
C ILE A 57 21.83 -3.50 -1.56
N GLU A 58 22.33 -4.70 -1.91
CA GLU A 58 22.91 -4.96 -3.23
C GLU A 58 21.87 -4.73 -4.34
N LYS A 59 20.67 -5.30 -4.20
CA LYS A 59 19.54 -5.05 -5.12
C LYS A 59 19.15 -3.57 -5.18
N PHE A 60 19.24 -2.86 -4.04
CA PHE A 60 19.00 -1.42 -4.02
C PHE A 60 20.03 -0.68 -4.87
N ALA A 61 21.31 -1.03 -4.74
CA ALA A 61 22.38 -0.44 -5.56
C ALA A 61 22.22 -0.74 -7.05
N GLU A 62 21.89 -1.98 -7.43
CA GLU A 62 21.59 -2.36 -8.80
C GLU A 62 20.44 -1.54 -9.39
N ARG A 63 19.36 -1.40 -8.63
CA ARG A 63 18.21 -0.61 -9.01
C ARG A 63 18.55 0.87 -9.22
N LEU A 64 19.41 1.46 -8.38
CA LEU A 64 19.87 2.84 -8.55
C LEU A 64 20.61 3.02 -9.89
N MET A 65 21.34 2.01 -10.34
CA MET A 65 21.99 2.01 -11.65
C MET A 65 20.98 1.93 -12.79
N GLU A 66 19.91 1.14 -12.65
CA GLU A 66 18.79 1.12 -13.61
C GLU A 66 18.11 2.49 -13.70
N VAL A 67 17.76 3.08 -12.55
CA VAL A 67 17.16 4.42 -12.47
C VAL A 67 18.04 5.47 -13.12
N LYS A 68 19.37 5.40 -12.92
CA LYS A 68 20.33 6.33 -13.53
C LYS A 68 20.30 6.30 -15.06
N GLN A 69 20.08 5.11 -15.65
CA GLN A 69 20.08 4.88 -17.10
C GLN A 69 18.69 5.02 -17.74
N ALA A 70 17.62 5.07 -16.92
CA ALA A 70 16.26 5.11 -17.41
C ALA A 70 15.96 6.41 -18.19
N THR A 71 15.16 6.28 -19.24
CA THR A 71 14.82 7.39 -20.15
C THR A 71 13.63 8.18 -19.66
N PRO A 72 13.68 9.53 -19.67
CA PRO A 72 12.52 10.36 -19.37
C PRO A 72 11.36 10.10 -20.35
N LEU A 73 10.16 9.94 -19.80
CA LEU A 73 8.95 9.74 -20.57
C LEU A 73 8.02 10.95 -20.45
N ASN A 74 7.42 11.35 -21.57
CA ASN A 74 6.33 12.30 -21.61
C ASN A 74 5.26 11.73 -22.54
N ASP A 75 4.16 11.23 -21.94
CA ASP A 75 3.12 10.52 -22.66
C ASP A 75 1.75 10.77 -22.03
N PHE A 76 0.70 10.70 -22.84
CA PHE A 76 -0.67 10.65 -22.37
C PHE A 76 -1.22 9.24 -22.62
N TYR A 77 -1.49 8.54 -21.54
CA TYR A 77 -1.85 7.13 -21.60
C TYR A 77 -3.30 6.90 -21.16
N ILE A 78 -4.03 6.17 -21.99
CA ILE A 78 -5.32 5.58 -21.65
C ILE A 78 -5.24 4.10 -22.00
N GLY A 79 -5.47 3.23 -21.01
CA GLY A 79 -5.41 1.79 -21.22
C GLY A 79 -5.23 0.99 -19.95
N PRO A 80 -5.07 -0.34 -20.07
CA PRO A 80 -4.86 -1.19 -18.91
C PRO A 80 -3.49 -0.94 -18.28
N MET A 81 -3.44 -0.99 -16.95
CA MET A 81 -2.18 -0.86 -16.22
C MET A 81 -2.04 -2.00 -15.23
N LEU A 82 -0.85 -2.59 -15.16
CA LEU A 82 -0.52 -3.63 -14.21
C LEU A 82 0.23 -3.02 -13.03
N PHE A 83 -0.26 -3.27 -11.82
CA PHE A 83 0.39 -2.89 -10.56
C PHE A 83 0.95 -4.12 -9.89
N GLU A 84 2.22 -4.08 -9.51
CA GLU A 84 2.95 -5.21 -8.91
C GLU A 84 3.60 -4.82 -7.58
N GLY A 85 3.71 -5.80 -6.68
CA GLY A 85 4.38 -5.65 -5.40
C GLY A 85 3.54 -4.91 -4.35
N ASP A 86 4.15 -3.98 -3.62
CA ASP A 86 3.51 -3.23 -2.54
C ASP A 86 2.46 -2.22 -3.03
N ALA A 87 2.45 -1.89 -4.32
CA ALA A 87 1.56 -0.88 -4.89
C ALA A 87 0.08 -1.15 -4.58
N VAL A 88 -0.37 -2.41 -4.66
CA VAL A 88 -1.76 -2.79 -4.34
C VAL A 88 -2.05 -2.63 -2.85
N ALA A 89 -1.17 -3.12 -1.98
CA ALA A 89 -1.33 -3.04 -0.54
C ALA A 89 -1.30 -1.58 -0.04
N LYS A 90 -0.41 -0.74 -0.59
CA LYS A 90 -0.34 0.70 -0.29
C LYS A 90 -1.63 1.41 -0.71
N ALA A 91 -2.19 1.06 -1.86
CA ALA A 91 -3.45 1.65 -2.30
C ALA A 91 -4.62 1.30 -1.35
N VAL A 92 -4.67 0.07 -0.82
CA VAL A 92 -5.64 -0.30 0.23
C VAL A 92 -5.46 0.59 1.47
N ALA A 93 -4.23 0.73 1.96
CA ALA A 93 -3.93 1.55 3.13
C ALA A 93 -4.26 3.04 2.92
N ASN A 94 -4.05 3.56 1.72
CA ASN A 94 -4.25 4.98 1.43
C ASN A 94 -5.71 5.34 1.10
N TYR A 95 -6.42 4.47 0.38
CA TYR A 95 -7.73 4.80 -0.18
C TYR A 95 -8.89 4.02 0.43
N ILE A 96 -8.67 2.77 0.87
CA ILE A 96 -9.75 1.97 1.44
C ILE A 96 -9.86 2.20 2.95
N TYR A 97 -8.75 2.29 3.68
CA TYR A 97 -8.77 2.55 5.12
C TYR A 97 -9.60 3.77 5.53
N PRO A 98 -9.49 4.96 4.88
CA PRO A 98 -10.33 6.11 5.23
C PRO A 98 -11.82 5.88 5.06
N ILE A 99 -12.21 4.94 4.20
CA ILE A 99 -13.62 4.65 3.90
C ILE A 99 -14.20 3.67 4.93
N ILE A 100 -13.41 2.70 5.37
CA ILE A 100 -13.88 1.61 6.24
C ILE A 100 -13.86 1.95 7.73
N VAL A 101 -13.25 3.07 8.12
CA VAL A 101 -13.16 3.50 9.53
C VAL A 101 -14.31 4.43 9.87
N SER A 102 -15.01 4.11 10.96
CA SER A 102 -16.01 4.99 11.56
C SER A 102 -15.38 5.81 12.69
N TYR A 103 -15.48 7.12 12.62
CA TYR A 103 -14.91 8.03 13.61
C TYR A 103 -15.92 8.37 14.72
N ARG A 104 -15.40 8.60 15.93
CA ARG A 104 -16.19 8.95 17.13
C ARG A 104 -16.81 10.35 17.09
N SER A 105 -16.41 11.23 16.19
CA SER A 105 -16.85 12.61 16.25
C SER A 105 -18.33 12.76 15.94
N VAL A 106 -19.01 13.57 16.71
CA VAL A 106 -20.45 13.86 16.60
C VAL A 106 -20.82 14.55 15.26
N GLN A 107 -19.85 15.02 14.53
CA GLN A 107 -20.00 15.47 13.14
C GLN A 107 -20.06 14.31 12.14
N GLU A 108 -20.50 13.21 12.56
CA GLU A 108 -20.52 11.85 12.08
C GLU A 108 -21.30 11.62 10.80
N ASN A 109 -22.14 12.53 10.41
CA ASN A 109 -22.75 12.51 9.09
C ASN A 109 -21.74 12.68 7.95
N SER A 110 -20.47 12.89 8.27
CA SER A 110 -19.39 13.15 7.33
C SER A 110 -18.37 12.02 7.21
N SER A 111 -18.46 10.92 7.97
CA SER A 111 -17.56 9.80 7.70
C SER A 111 -17.92 9.22 6.32
N MET A 112 -16.93 9.16 5.43
CA MET A 112 -17.13 8.67 4.07
C MET A 112 -17.70 7.24 4.08
N GLY A 113 -17.34 6.44 5.07
CA GLY A 113 -17.86 5.09 5.27
C GLY A 113 -19.35 5.04 5.59
N SER A 114 -19.87 5.94 6.43
CA SER A 114 -21.30 6.00 6.74
C SER A 114 -22.15 6.34 5.51
N LEU A 115 -21.66 7.20 4.62
CA LEU A 115 -22.35 7.58 3.37
C LEU A 115 -22.40 6.47 2.33
N VAL A 116 -21.45 5.51 2.38
CA VAL A 116 -21.32 4.44 1.40
C VAL A 116 -21.58 3.05 1.97
N TRP A 117 -22.02 2.96 3.24
CA TRP A 117 -22.38 1.68 3.88
C TRP A 117 -23.50 0.99 3.09
N GLY A 118 -23.34 -0.32 2.89
CA GLY A 118 -24.23 -1.13 2.08
C GLY A 118 -24.10 -0.92 0.56
N LYS A 119 -23.21 0.00 0.11
CA LYS A 119 -22.98 0.27 -1.31
C LYS A 119 -21.73 -0.43 -1.82
N ARG A 120 -21.67 -0.61 -3.14
CA ARG A 120 -20.46 -1.06 -3.81
C ARG A 120 -19.42 0.04 -3.82
N ILE A 121 -18.24 -0.25 -3.29
CA ILE A 121 -17.12 0.71 -3.19
C ILE A 121 -15.86 0.24 -3.92
N ILE A 122 -15.78 -1.05 -4.27
CA ILE A 122 -14.74 -1.65 -5.11
C ILE A 122 -15.37 -2.69 -6.05
N ASP A 123 -14.59 -3.25 -6.97
CA ASP A 123 -15.05 -4.26 -7.91
C ASP A 123 -15.64 -5.48 -7.19
N LYS A 124 -16.69 -6.07 -7.79
CA LYS A 124 -17.37 -7.28 -7.27
C LYS A 124 -16.45 -8.49 -7.12
N LYS A 125 -15.32 -8.50 -7.81
CA LYS A 125 -14.30 -9.55 -7.70
C LYS A 125 -13.48 -9.44 -6.43
N LEU A 126 -13.53 -8.31 -5.71
CA LEU A 126 -12.70 -8.03 -4.55
C LEU A 126 -13.49 -8.13 -3.25
N SER A 127 -12.84 -8.67 -2.23
CA SER A 127 -13.33 -8.70 -0.85
C SER A 127 -12.22 -8.30 0.12
N LEU A 128 -12.57 -7.64 1.21
CA LEU A 128 -11.64 -7.22 2.26
C LEU A 128 -12.12 -7.75 3.61
N THR A 129 -11.24 -8.45 4.32
CA THR A 129 -11.52 -9.03 5.63
C THR A 129 -10.48 -8.58 6.64
N GLN A 130 -10.87 -8.14 7.84
CA GLN A 130 -9.93 -7.99 8.93
C GLN A 130 -9.69 -9.34 9.61
N ARG A 131 -8.42 -9.64 9.87
CA ARG A 131 -7.91 -10.89 10.44
C ARG A 131 -7.36 -10.63 11.84
N GLY A 132 -8.24 -10.61 12.84
CA GLY A 132 -7.85 -10.40 14.24
C GLY A 132 -7.10 -11.57 14.87
N ASP A 133 -7.11 -12.74 14.23
CA ASP A 133 -6.43 -13.96 14.66
C ASP A 133 -4.99 -14.10 14.16
N LEU A 134 -4.57 -13.26 13.21
CA LEU A 134 -3.35 -13.48 12.45
C LEU A 134 -2.18 -12.63 12.98
N ALA A 135 -1.30 -13.25 13.78
CA ALA A 135 -0.09 -12.59 14.31
C ALA A 135 1.12 -12.69 13.38
N ASN A 136 1.17 -13.76 12.58
CA ASN A 136 2.27 -14.02 11.64
C ASN A 136 1.72 -14.52 10.31
N TYR A 137 2.37 -14.18 9.21
CA TYR A 137 2.00 -14.67 7.89
C TYR A 137 3.24 -14.87 7.02
N LYS A 138 3.39 -16.05 6.43
CA LYS A 138 4.55 -16.42 5.59
C LYS A 138 5.91 -16.14 6.28
N GLY A 139 6.00 -16.39 7.59
CA GLY A 139 7.22 -16.18 8.36
C GLY A 139 7.48 -14.73 8.81
N MET A 140 6.59 -13.80 8.48
CA MET A 140 6.70 -12.39 8.86
C MET A 140 5.74 -12.07 10.02
N GLY A 141 6.22 -11.38 11.04
CA GLY A 141 5.38 -10.79 12.09
C GLY A 141 4.54 -9.65 11.53
N LEU A 142 3.27 -9.59 11.93
CA LEU A 142 2.32 -8.60 11.43
C LEU A 142 2.14 -7.45 12.41
N LEU A 143 2.59 -6.25 12.03
CA LEU A 143 2.48 -5.03 12.86
C LEU A 143 1.03 -4.68 13.22
N GLY A 144 0.10 -5.07 12.37
CA GLY A 144 -1.32 -4.84 12.59
C GLY A 144 -1.96 -5.75 13.64
N TYR A 145 -1.26 -6.82 14.07
CA TYR A 145 -1.80 -7.74 15.08
C TYR A 145 -1.82 -7.12 16.48
N TYR A 146 -2.89 -7.37 17.21
CA TYR A 146 -3.04 -7.05 18.62
C TYR A 146 -4.01 -8.05 19.28
N GLN A 147 -3.76 -8.39 20.55
CA GLN A 147 -4.61 -9.32 21.29
C GLN A 147 -5.92 -8.68 21.72
N ASN A 148 -5.83 -7.45 22.22
CA ASN A 148 -6.97 -6.64 22.65
C ASN A 148 -6.76 -5.21 22.19
N ASP A 149 -7.84 -4.53 21.88
CA ASP A 149 -7.83 -3.11 21.54
C ASP A 149 -7.57 -2.20 22.75
N ALA A 150 -7.62 -0.89 22.57
CA ALA A 150 -7.43 0.06 23.66
C ALA A 150 -8.54 0.00 24.71
N ASP A 151 -9.70 -0.56 24.42
CA ASP A 151 -10.78 -0.78 25.37
C ASP A 151 -10.71 -2.15 26.06
N GLY A 152 -9.70 -2.96 25.73
CA GLY A 152 -9.48 -4.30 26.26
C GLY A 152 -10.33 -5.37 25.58
N LEU A 153 -10.97 -5.04 24.47
CA LEU A 153 -11.82 -5.96 23.74
C LEU A 153 -11.01 -6.73 22.70
N LYS A 154 -11.34 -8.02 22.54
CA LYS A 154 -10.67 -8.88 21.56
C LYS A 154 -11.29 -8.67 20.17
N PRO A 155 -10.48 -8.39 19.13
CA PRO A 155 -10.99 -8.28 17.77
C PRO A 155 -11.54 -9.64 17.27
N GLN A 156 -12.51 -9.58 16.37
CA GLN A 156 -13.03 -10.78 15.73
C GLN A 156 -11.93 -11.45 14.90
N ALA A 157 -11.86 -12.79 14.95
CA ALA A 157 -10.88 -13.56 14.17
C ALA A 157 -10.98 -13.26 12.66
N ASN A 158 -12.22 -13.15 12.15
CA ASN A 158 -12.52 -12.82 10.77
C ASN A 158 -13.70 -11.85 10.75
N LEU A 159 -13.46 -10.59 10.42
CA LEU A 159 -14.51 -9.60 10.21
C LEU A 159 -14.58 -9.26 8.72
N PRO A 160 -15.61 -9.69 7.99
CA PRO A 160 -15.79 -9.29 6.59
C PRO A 160 -16.15 -7.81 6.52
N ILE A 161 -15.27 -6.99 6.00
CA ILE A 161 -15.48 -5.53 5.88
C ILE A 161 -16.15 -5.22 4.55
N ILE A 162 -15.59 -5.75 3.46
CA ILE A 162 -16.12 -5.63 2.11
C ILE A 162 -16.30 -7.03 1.55
N LYS A 163 -17.50 -7.34 1.10
CA LYS A 163 -17.82 -8.63 0.48
C LYS A 163 -18.31 -8.41 -0.95
N ASN A 164 -17.62 -9.03 -1.91
CA ASN A 164 -17.92 -8.88 -3.33
C ASN A 164 -18.13 -7.41 -3.75
N GLY A 165 -17.23 -6.52 -3.26
CA GLY A 165 -17.24 -5.11 -3.53
C GLY A 165 -18.20 -4.25 -2.69
N ILE A 166 -19.08 -4.85 -1.89
CA ILE A 166 -20.06 -4.14 -1.05
C ILE A 166 -19.50 -3.96 0.35
N LEU A 167 -19.58 -2.74 0.88
CA LEU A 167 -19.19 -2.42 2.25
C LEU A 167 -20.28 -2.93 3.23
N GLU A 168 -19.96 -3.98 3.99
CA GLU A 168 -20.88 -4.61 4.94
C GLU A 168 -20.62 -4.16 6.38
N HIS A 169 -19.37 -3.92 6.76
CA HIS A 169 -19.00 -3.51 8.12
C HIS A 169 -18.01 -2.36 8.10
N LEU A 170 -18.13 -1.48 9.09
CA LEU A 170 -17.16 -0.45 9.40
C LEU A 170 -16.28 -0.91 10.57
N ILE A 171 -15.06 -0.44 10.60
CA ILE A 171 -14.14 -0.60 11.72
C ILE A 171 -14.40 0.52 12.71
N CYS A 172 -14.68 0.17 13.97
CA CYS A 172 -14.95 1.12 15.03
C CYS A 172 -14.42 0.66 16.39
N GLY A 173 -14.34 1.58 17.32
CA GLY A 173 -14.10 1.31 18.72
C GLY A 173 -15.39 0.97 19.48
N ARG A 174 -15.33 1.12 20.81
CA ARG A 174 -16.45 0.84 21.71
C ARG A 174 -17.57 1.87 21.61
N THR A 175 -17.25 3.10 21.23
CA THR A 175 -18.26 4.15 21.09
C THR A 175 -19.08 3.92 19.81
N PRO A 176 -20.41 3.71 19.92
CA PRO A 176 -21.26 3.49 18.76
C PRO A 176 -21.27 4.69 17.79
N SER A 177 -21.48 4.41 16.53
CA SER A 177 -21.76 5.40 15.48
C SER A 177 -22.94 4.90 14.62
N ILE A 178 -23.46 5.74 13.73
CA ILE A 178 -24.71 5.47 12.98
C ILE A 178 -24.72 4.10 12.30
N ASN A 179 -23.61 3.69 11.67
CA ASN A 179 -23.52 2.42 10.94
C ASN A 179 -22.56 1.43 11.61
N CYS A 180 -22.25 1.65 12.89
CA CYS A 180 -21.38 0.79 13.69
C CYS A 180 -21.86 0.79 15.13
N MET A 181 -23.02 0.14 15.37
CA MET A 181 -23.67 0.11 16.70
C MET A 181 -22.96 -0.86 17.63
N GLU A 182 -22.29 -1.88 17.09
CA GLU A 182 -21.48 -2.83 17.83
C GLU A 182 -20.01 -2.58 17.59
N THR A 183 -19.21 -2.69 18.65
CA THR A 183 -17.75 -2.53 18.53
C THR A 183 -17.14 -3.64 17.67
N THR A 184 -16.16 -3.26 16.86
CA THR A 184 -15.30 -4.21 16.14
C THR A 184 -13.97 -4.43 16.86
N ALA A 185 -13.81 -3.85 18.07
CA ALA A 185 -12.60 -3.92 18.88
C ALA A 185 -11.37 -3.38 18.10
N ASN A 186 -11.50 -2.18 17.57
CA ASN A 186 -10.45 -1.55 16.78
C ASN A 186 -9.93 -0.24 17.35
N ASP A 187 -10.30 0.12 18.57
CA ASP A 187 -9.69 1.26 19.23
C ASP A 187 -8.22 0.98 19.52
N ARG A 188 -7.35 1.78 18.95
CA ARG A 188 -5.90 1.63 19.08
C ARG A 188 -5.30 2.88 19.72
N PHE A 189 -4.35 2.68 20.64
CA PHE A 189 -3.57 3.78 21.17
C PHE A 189 -2.68 4.38 20.10
N TYR A 190 -2.73 5.69 19.94
CA TYR A 190 -1.80 6.43 19.11
C TYR A 190 -1.12 7.53 19.92
N THR A 191 0.04 7.95 19.43
CA THR A 191 0.73 9.13 19.94
C THR A 191 0.74 10.18 18.86
N ASP A 192 0.23 11.37 19.17
CA ASP A 192 0.30 12.49 18.24
C ASP A 192 1.70 13.13 18.21
N PRO A 193 1.99 14.05 17.29
CA PRO A 193 3.28 14.74 17.23
C PRO A 193 3.65 15.55 18.48
N THR A 194 2.69 15.82 19.37
CA THR A 194 2.88 16.51 20.65
C THR A 194 3.06 15.55 21.82
N ASN A 195 3.20 14.26 21.55
CA ASN A 195 3.30 13.15 22.51
C ASN A 195 2.05 12.95 23.40
N VAL A 196 0.91 13.45 22.97
CA VAL A 196 -0.37 13.16 23.63
C VAL A 196 -0.84 11.78 23.18
N ILE A 197 -1.15 10.91 24.15
CA ILE A 197 -1.70 9.59 23.91
C ILE A 197 -3.21 9.70 23.76
N GLY A 198 -3.72 9.30 22.60
CA GLY A 198 -5.14 9.20 22.31
C GLY A 198 -5.55 7.79 21.91
N THR A 199 -6.83 7.60 21.65
CA THR A 199 -7.38 6.39 21.04
C THR A 199 -8.18 6.74 19.81
N ASP A 200 -8.05 5.92 18.78
CA ASP A 200 -8.81 6.07 17.53
C ASP A 200 -9.02 4.69 16.89
N ALA A 201 -10.07 4.56 16.08
CA ALA A 201 -10.30 3.36 15.33
C ALA A 201 -9.27 3.25 14.21
N VAL A 202 -8.46 2.20 14.25
CA VAL A 202 -7.41 1.93 13.26
C VAL A 202 -7.48 0.46 12.84
N PRO A 203 -7.48 0.16 11.51
CA PRO A 203 -7.42 -1.21 11.03
C PRO A 203 -6.22 -1.96 11.60
N GLY A 204 -6.44 -3.23 11.92
CA GLY A 204 -5.37 -4.14 12.32
C GLY A 204 -4.70 -4.80 11.13
N VAL A 205 -4.82 -6.13 11.04
CA VAL A 205 -4.42 -6.91 9.86
C VAL A 205 -5.64 -7.00 8.94
N VAL A 206 -5.52 -6.51 7.71
CA VAL A 206 -6.58 -6.68 6.70
C VAL A 206 -6.05 -7.47 5.51
N ALA A 207 -6.90 -8.32 4.94
CA ALA A 207 -6.60 -9.11 3.77
C ALA A 207 -7.56 -8.74 2.62
N LEU A 208 -7.00 -8.23 1.52
CA LEU A 208 -7.71 -8.06 0.26
C LEU A 208 -7.57 -9.35 -0.54
N THR A 209 -8.69 -9.89 -0.99
CA THR A 209 -8.73 -11.10 -1.82
C THR A 209 -9.47 -10.84 -3.12
N GLY A 210 -9.04 -11.51 -4.18
CA GLY A 210 -9.70 -11.47 -5.49
C GLY A 210 -10.28 -12.83 -5.89
N THR A 211 -11.41 -12.83 -6.58
CA THR A 211 -11.97 -14.04 -7.20
C THR A 211 -11.35 -14.29 -8.57
N GLY A 212 -11.10 -15.55 -8.91
CA GLY A 212 -10.51 -15.90 -10.21
C GLY A 212 -9.05 -15.47 -10.35
N SER A 213 -8.29 -15.50 -9.25
CA SER A 213 -6.88 -15.10 -9.21
C SER A 213 -6.00 -15.97 -10.14
N MET A 214 -4.96 -15.36 -10.68
CA MET A 214 -4.10 -15.93 -11.71
C MET A 214 -2.65 -15.96 -11.23
N SER A 215 -1.84 -16.90 -11.78
CA SER A 215 -0.39 -16.84 -11.61
C SER A 215 0.19 -15.59 -12.27
N MET A 216 1.36 -15.11 -11.84
CA MET A 216 2.02 -13.92 -12.38
C MET A 216 2.21 -13.98 -13.90
N ASN A 217 2.56 -15.15 -14.45
CA ASN A 217 2.69 -15.33 -15.89
C ASN A 217 1.36 -15.13 -16.64
N LYS A 218 0.26 -15.68 -16.09
CA LYS A 218 -1.08 -15.46 -16.65
C LYS A 218 -1.54 -14.01 -16.50
N MET A 219 -1.18 -13.34 -15.41
CA MET A 219 -1.43 -11.91 -15.23
C MET A 219 -0.80 -11.07 -16.33
N LYS A 220 0.50 -11.29 -16.61
CA LYS A 220 1.20 -10.58 -17.69
C LYS A 220 0.58 -10.87 -19.06
N GLN A 221 0.22 -12.11 -19.34
CA GLN A 221 -0.48 -12.48 -20.59
C GLN A 221 -1.85 -11.81 -20.71
N ALA A 222 -2.64 -11.79 -19.63
CA ALA A 222 -3.95 -11.14 -19.61
C ALA A 222 -3.83 -9.61 -19.81
N PHE A 223 -2.84 -8.99 -19.17
CA PHE A 223 -2.53 -7.57 -19.32
C PHE A 223 -2.16 -7.22 -20.78
N LEU A 224 -1.25 -7.96 -21.40
CA LEU A 224 -0.84 -7.74 -22.79
C LEU A 224 -1.97 -8.01 -23.78
N LYS A 225 -2.79 -9.05 -23.51
CA LYS A 225 -3.97 -9.37 -24.32
C LYS A 225 -4.97 -8.21 -24.31
N GLU A 226 -5.23 -7.63 -23.13
CA GLU A 226 -6.14 -6.51 -22.99
C GLU A 226 -5.61 -5.26 -23.69
N ALA A 227 -4.33 -4.92 -23.48
CA ALA A 227 -3.68 -3.80 -24.17
C ALA A 227 -3.77 -3.95 -25.70
N LYS A 228 -3.56 -5.17 -26.22
CA LYS A 228 -3.71 -5.48 -27.65
C LYS A 228 -5.15 -5.34 -28.12
N ALA A 229 -6.13 -5.78 -27.32
CA ALA A 229 -7.56 -5.68 -27.67
C ALA A 229 -8.00 -4.22 -27.76
N GLN A 230 -7.40 -3.33 -26.96
CA GLN A 230 -7.61 -1.88 -27.02
C GLN A 230 -6.79 -1.18 -28.12
N GLY A 231 -6.08 -1.93 -28.97
CA GLY A 231 -5.30 -1.40 -30.09
C GLY A 231 -4.00 -0.70 -29.68
N LEU A 232 -3.52 -0.92 -28.45
CA LEU A 232 -2.31 -0.28 -27.95
C LEU A 232 -1.05 -1.00 -28.44
N THR A 233 -0.01 -0.23 -28.75
CA THR A 233 1.35 -0.73 -29.04
C THR A 233 2.22 -0.71 -27.80
N THR A 234 1.87 0.09 -26.82
CA THR A 234 2.59 0.31 -25.57
C THR A 234 1.62 0.23 -24.40
N ALA A 235 2.07 -0.39 -23.30
CA ALA A 235 1.35 -0.40 -22.03
C ALA A 235 2.33 -0.16 -20.87
N TYR A 236 1.84 0.00 -19.65
CA TYR A 236 2.67 0.36 -18.51
C TYR A 236 2.46 -0.57 -17.31
N ILE A 237 3.57 -0.86 -16.63
CA ILE A 237 3.60 -1.61 -15.36
C ILE A 237 4.16 -0.69 -14.29
N VAL A 238 3.44 -0.53 -13.20
CA VAL A 238 3.96 0.04 -11.96
C VAL A 238 4.46 -1.09 -11.10
N ARG A 239 5.76 -1.15 -10.88
CA ARG A 239 6.38 -2.17 -10.04
C ARG A 239 6.94 -1.55 -8.79
N GLU A 240 6.51 -2.07 -7.65
CA GLU A 240 6.96 -1.65 -6.32
C GLU A 240 7.37 -2.88 -5.51
N PRO A 241 8.62 -3.33 -5.63
CA PRO A 241 9.11 -4.44 -4.84
C PRO A 241 9.04 -4.13 -3.34
N ALA A 242 8.87 -5.15 -2.51
CA ALA A 242 8.77 -4.99 -1.06
C ALA A 242 9.96 -4.21 -0.49
N GLY A 243 9.65 -3.10 0.19
CA GLY A 243 10.65 -2.22 0.77
C GLY A 243 11.32 -1.23 -0.18
N PHE A 244 10.98 -1.21 -1.46
CA PHE A 244 11.55 -0.26 -2.43
C PHE A 244 10.53 0.79 -2.88
N SER A 245 11.01 1.86 -3.51
CA SER A 245 10.13 2.81 -4.16
C SER A 245 9.51 2.23 -5.44
N SER A 246 8.42 2.80 -5.90
CA SER A 246 7.79 2.41 -7.17
C SER A 246 8.66 2.80 -8.37
N CYS A 247 8.62 1.99 -9.43
CA CYS A 247 9.14 2.32 -10.75
C CYS A 247 8.08 2.09 -11.82
N LEU A 248 8.20 2.85 -12.92
CA LEU A 248 7.35 2.68 -14.09
C LEU A 248 8.13 1.98 -15.20
N TYR A 249 7.52 0.92 -15.74
CA TYR A 249 8.05 0.20 -16.89
C TYR A 249 7.14 0.39 -18.09
N LYS A 250 7.72 0.82 -19.19
CA LYS A 250 7.09 0.81 -20.51
C LYS A 250 7.20 -0.57 -21.10
N VAL A 251 6.12 -1.11 -21.61
CA VAL A 251 6.04 -2.46 -22.16
C VAL A 251 5.64 -2.39 -23.62
N ASP A 252 6.41 -3.03 -24.49
CA ASP A 252 6.02 -3.27 -25.87
C ASP A 252 4.94 -4.38 -25.90
N VAL A 253 3.75 -4.07 -26.38
CA VAL A 253 2.59 -4.97 -26.34
C VAL A 253 2.80 -6.19 -27.24
N LYS A 254 3.59 -6.07 -28.33
CA LYS A 254 3.84 -7.15 -29.28
C LYS A 254 4.87 -8.16 -28.76
N THR A 255 5.95 -7.67 -28.17
CA THR A 255 7.08 -8.49 -27.72
C THR A 255 7.04 -8.82 -26.24
N GLY A 256 6.35 -8.01 -25.43
CA GLY A 256 6.36 -8.07 -23.97
C GLY A 256 7.66 -7.57 -23.35
N ALA A 257 8.53 -6.91 -24.14
CA ALA A 257 9.76 -6.32 -23.62
C ALA A 257 9.46 -5.14 -22.70
N GLU A 258 10.18 -5.08 -21.59
CA GLU A 258 10.02 -4.07 -20.55
C GLU A 258 11.24 -3.14 -20.53
N GLN A 259 10.99 -1.85 -20.34
CA GLN A 259 12.03 -0.85 -20.19
C GLN A 259 11.62 0.11 -19.06
N MET A 260 12.50 0.31 -18.08
CA MET A 260 12.28 1.32 -17.04
C MET A 260 12.29 2.73 -17.66
N VAL A 261 11.32 3.54 -17.26
CA VAL A 261 11.18 4.93 -17.71
C VAL A 261 11.00 5.87 -16.52
N LEU A 262 11.41 7.11 -16.71
CA LEU A 262 11.34 8.15 -15.68
C LEU A 262 10.15 9.06 -15.94
N VAL A 263 9.33 9.22 -14.90
CA VAL A 263 8.22 10.18 -14.87
C VAL A 263 8.34 11.03 -13.59
N GLN A 264 7.74 12.21 -13.61
CA GLN A 264 7.73 13.09 -12.44
C GLN A 264 6.98 12.43 -11.28
N ASP A 265 5.81 11.84 -11.57
CA ASP A 265 4.94 11.20 -10.58
C ASP A 265 4.58 9.80 -11.08
N ILE A 266 4.96 8.78 -10.34
CA ILE A 266 4.59 7.39 -10.66
C ILE A 266 3.08 7.22 -10.45
N PRO A 267 2.34 6.67 -11.43
CA PRO A 267 0.93 6.38 -11.28
C PRO A 267 0.66 5.53 -10.03
N GLN A 268 -0.32 5.94 -9.24
CA GLN A 268 -0.79 5.17 -8.09
C GLN A 268 -2.23 4.76 -8.31
N LEU A 269 -2.61 3.60 -7.77
CA LEU A 269 -4.00 3.16 -7.72
C LEU A 269 -4.81 4.17 -6.90
N GLY A 270 -5.83 4.73 -7.52
CA GLY A 270 -6.80 5.58 -6.86
C GLY A 270 -8.07 4.82 -6.47
N LYS A 271 -8.97 5.50 -5.77
CA LYS A 271 -10.25 4.91 -5.35
C LYS A 271 -11.07 4.39 -6.53
N SER A 272 -11.16 5.15 -7.62
CA SER A 272 -11.89 4.79 -8.84
C SER A 272 -11.34 3.54 -9.52
N ASP A 273 -10.02 3.35 -9.45
CA ASP A 273 -9.36 2.27 -10.16
C ASP A 273 -9.72 0.89 -9.57
N PHE A 274 -10.07 0.84 -8.27
CA PHE A 274 -10.58 -0.38 -7.64
C PHE A 274 -11.98 -0.81 -8.14
N MET A 275 -12.69 0.01 -8.90
CA MET A 275 -14.01 -0.34 -9.44
C MET A 275 -13.94 -1.16 -10.73
N HIS A 276 -12.80 -1.16 -11.43
CA HIS A 276 -12.63 -1.75 -12.76
C HIS A 276 -11.39 -2.62 -12.83
N ILE A 277 -11.48 -3.80 -12.18
CA ILE A 277 -10.37 -4.75 -12.09
C ILE A 277 -10.55 -5.87 -13.09
N LEU A 278 -9.57 -6.11 -13.96
CA LEU A 278 -9.55 -7.26 -14.85
C LEU A 278 -9.19 -8.54 -14.11
N GLY A 279 -8.22 -8.49 -13.21
CA GLY A 279 -7.81 -9.64 -12.44
C GLY A 279 -6.77 -9.32 -11.36
N THR A 280 -6.55 -10.30 -10.50
CA THR A 280 -5.58 -10.26 -9.41
C THR A 280 -4.68 -11.49 -9.45
N SER A 281 -3.47 -11.41 -8.88
CA SER A 281 -2.60 -12.57 -8.73
C SER A 281 -3.08 -13.50 -7.63
N SER A 282 -2.72 -14.79 -7.75
CA SER A 282 -2.84 -15.79 -6.68
C SER A 282 -1.78 -15.60 -5.60
N ASP A 283 -0.64 -15.04 -5.96
CA ASP A 283 0.41 -14.71 -5.01
C ASP A 283 0.03 -13.45 -4.25
N GLU A 284 0.35 -13.43 -2.96
CA GLU A 284 0.05 -12.33 -2.06
C GLU A 284 1.31 -11.67 -1.57
N ASN A 285 1.21 -10.38 -1.34
CA ASN A 285 2.21 -9.54 -0.69
C ASN A 285 1.75 -9.10 0.68
N VAL A 286 2.68 -8.86 1.59
CA VAL A 286 2.43 -8.41 2.97
C VAL A 286 3.10 -7.06 3.14
N LEU A 287 2.32 -6.04 3.44
CA LEU A 287 2.81 -4.70 3.74
C LEU A 287 2.55 -4.38 5.21
N ASN A 288 3.61 -4.34 6.01
CA ASN A 288 3.59 -3.72 7.32
C ASN A 288 3.78 -2.21 7.16
N THR A 289 2.91 -1.42 7.78
CA THR A 289 2.97 0.04 7.70
C THR A 289 2.49 0.66 9.01
N VAL A 290 2.71 1.95 9.17
CA VAL A 290 2.31 2.71 10.35
C VAL A 290 1.35 3.81 9.95
N ARG A 291 0.21 3.87 10.64
CA ARG A 291 -0.80 4.91 10.45
C ARG A 291 -1.12 5.56 11.80
N LYS A 292 -1.02 6.89 11.89
CA LYS A 292 -1.18 7.61 13.15
C LYS A 292 -0.36 7.01 14.29
N ALA A 293 0.91 6.69 14.04
CA ALA A 293 1.81 6.00 14.96
C ALA A 293 1.34 4.60 15.42
N VAL A 294 0.36 4.00 14.75
CA VAL A 294 -0.16 2.66 15.03
C VAL A 294 0.26 1.71 13.92
N GLY A 295 0.82 0.56 14.28
CA GLY A 295 1.14 -0.50 13.32
C GLY A 295 -0.12 -1.08 12.69
N THR A 296 -0.12 -1.21 11.37
CA THR A 296 -1.17 -1.85 10.56
C THR A 296 -0.52 -2.78 9.54
N THR A 297 -1.29 -3.74 9.05
CA THR A 297 -0.80 -4.67 8.03
C THR A 297 -1.85 -4.85 6.94
N VAL A 298 -1.41 -4.81 5.69
CA VAL A 298 -2.23 -5.19 4.54
C VAL A 298 -1.63 -6.43 3.89
N ILE A 299 -2.43 -7.48 3.78
CA ILE A 299 -2.19 -8.63 2.92
C ILE A 299 -3.01 -8.39 1.65
N ALA A 300 -2.39 -8.40 0.48
CA ALA A 300 -3.07 -8.14 -0.78
C ALA A 300 -2.48 -8.99 -1.90
N PRO A 301 -3.22 -9.21 -3.01
CA PRO A 301 -2.66 -9.81 -4.20
C PRO A 301 -1.37 -9.08 -4.60
N ARG A 302 -0.34 -9.83 -4.95
CA ARG A 302 0.96 -9.29 -5.37
C ARG A 302 0.84 -8.47 -6.65
N ALA A 303 -0.18 -8.73 -7.47
CA ALA A 303 -0.43 -7.96 -8.67
C ALA A 303 -1.93 -7.77 -8.93
N MET A 304 -2.27 -6.65 -9.57
CA MET A 304 -3.62 -6.27 -9.96
C MET A 304 -3.59 -5.58 -11.32
N ILE A 305 -4.46 -6.01 -12.23
CA ILE A 305 -4.67 -5.34 -13.53
C ILE A 305 -5.90 -4.46 -13.42
N VAL A 306 -5.74 -3.17 -13.66
CA VAL A 306 -6.84 -2.22 -13.85
C VAL A 306 -7.17 -2.15 -15.34
N GLU A 307 -8.45 -2.17 -15.68
CA GLU A 307 -8.94 -2.25 -17.06
C GLU A 307 -8.58 -1.02 -17.89
N SER A 308 -8.71 0.16 -17.29
CA SER A 308 -8.38 1.41 -17.94
C SER A 308 -7.98 2.47 -16.92
N ILE A 309 -6.84 3.07 -17.16
CA ILE A 309 -6.34 4.22 -16.40
C ILE A 309 -6.03 5.34 -17.40
N GLU A 310 -6.51 6.54 -17.09
CA GLU A 310 -6.14 7.74 -17.80
C GLU A 310 -5.09 8.51 -17.00
N LYS A 311 -3.89 8.66 -17.54
CA LYS A 311 -2.76 9.34 -16.87
C LYS A 311 -1.93 10.14 -17.87
N TYR A 312 -1.58 11.36 -17.47
CA TYR A 312 -0.55 12.11 -18.13
C TYR A 312 0.79 11.85 -17.44
N LEU A 313 1.66 11.11 -18.12
CA LEU A 313 2.97 10.70 -17.65
C LEU A 313 3.99 11.80 -17.98
N LYS A 314 4.16 12.75 -17.09
CA LYS A 314 5.08 13.90 -17.28
C LYS A 314 6.53 13.50 -17.06
N LYS A 315 7.43 13.94 -17.92
CA LYS A 315 8.86 13.79 -17.69
C LYS A 315 9.30 14.52 -16.42
N PRO A 316 10.31 14.02 -15.70
CA PRO A 316 10.88 14.73 -14.56
C PRO A 316 11.43 16.10 -14.96
N LYS A 317 11.42 17.02 -14.01
CA LYS A 317 12.11 18.31 -14.20
C LYS A 317 13.61 18.06 -14.27
N THR A 318 14.26 18.73 -15.20
CA THR A 318 15.73 18.74 -15.26
C THR A 318 16.24 19.82 -14.32
N ASP A 319 17.10 19.43 -13.39
CA ASP A 319 17.80 20.40 -12.56
C ASP A 319 18.78 21.18 -13.46
N LYS A 320 18.54 22.44 -13.64
CA LYS A 320 19.54 23.29 -14.29
C LYS A 320 20.76 23.32 -13.36
N PRO A 321 21.99 22.97 -13.84
CA PRO A 321 23.17 23.20 -13.03
C PRO A 321 23.20 24.69 -12.71
N PHE A 322 23.42 25.03 -11.43
CA PHE A 322 23.77 26.40 -11.09
C PHE A 322 25.01 26.76 -11.93
N PRO A 323 24.99 27.87 -12.68
CA PRO A 323 26.18 28.34 -13.32
C PRO A 323 27.18 28.71 -12.20
N VAL A 324 28.06 27.78 -11.90
CA VAL A 324 29.21 28.08 -11.05
C VAL A 324 30.22 28.76 -11.98
N GLU A 325 30.35 30.06 -11.86
CA GLU A 325 31.47 30.77 -12.48
C GLU A 325 32.76 30.13 -11.95
N ASN A 326 33.62 29.70 -12.86
CA ASN A 326 34.87 29.12 -12.49
C ASN A 326 35.72 30.24 -11.83
N PRO A 327 36.04 30.15 -10.51
CA PRO A 327 36.79 31.23 -9.84
C PRO A 327 38.22 31.42 -10.39
N LEU A 328 38.67 30.53 -11.28
CA LEU A 328 39.97 30.56 -11.91
C LEU A 328 39.95 31.20 -13.35
N GLU A 329 38.78 31.61 -13.83
CA GLU A 329 38.61 32.30 -15.11
C GLU A 329 38.57 33.84 -14.96
N LYS A 330 39.09 34.35 -13.85
CA LYS A 330 39.32 35.80 -13.66
C LYS A 330 40.75 36.14 -13.90
#